data_463368007de09401f882640ee39002ac
#
_entry.id   463368007de09401f882640ee39002ac
#
_cell.length_a   1.000
_cell.length_b   1.000
_cell.length_c   1.000
_cell.angle_alpha   90.00
_cell.angle_beta   90.00
_cell.angle_gamma   90.00
#
_symmetry.space_group_name_H-M   'P 1'
#
loop_
_entity.id
_entity.type
_entity.pdbx_description
1 polymer ?
#
loop_
_entity_poly.entity_id
_entity_poly.type
_entity_poly.pdbx_seq_one_letter_code
_entity_poly.pdbx_strand_id
1 'polypeptide(L)'
;GQSLVIDPTLTFSTFTGSTADNWGFTAAPDALFNVFAAGVVFGNGYPISAGAFDPSFNGGQFDIGLTKYTANGTALLYSTYIGGSQTETPHSLICSPANELYVMGVTSSTDFPMAGSPYQAVHNGGPSFTENGLNFQSADLYVLKLNAAGTSLLASTFIGGSGTDGINRGALYFNYGDQFRGDIALD
;
A
#
# COMPACT_ATOMS: atom_id res chain seq x y z
N GLY A 1 36.20 16.52 -17.16
CA GLY A 1 34.85 16.37 -16.61
C GLY A 1 34.91 16.53 -15.10
N GLN A 2 33.92 17.18 -14.50
CA GLN A 2 33.82 17.25 -13.04
C GLN A 2 33.14 15.95 -12.55
N SER A 3 33.62 15.38 -11.44
CA SER A 3 32.99 14.24 -10.82
C SER A 3 31.71 14.72 -10.07
N LEU A 4 30.58 14.07 -10.31
CA LEU A 4 29.39 14.24 -9.52
C LEU A 4 29.59 13.47 -8.20
N VAL A 5 29.55 14.20 -7.08
CA VAL A 5 29.51 13.59 -5.73
C VAL A 5 28.07 13.67 -5.24
N ILE A 6 27.45 12.53 -4.95
CA ILE A 6 26.15 12.43 -4.30
C ILE A 6 26.46 12.01 -2.86
N ASP A 7 26.30 12.94 -1.92
CA ASP A 7 26.55 12.74 -0.49
C ASP A 7 25.26 13.06 0.29
N PRO A 8 24.30 12.09 0.35
CA PRO A 8 23.04 12.32 1.00
C PRO A 8 23.20 12.41 2.53
N THR A 9 22.53 13.39 3.13
CA THR A 9 22.43 13.49 4.58
C THR A 9 21.27 12.63 5.07
N LEU A 10 21.55 11.69 6.00
CA LEU A 10 20.49 10.95 6.68
C LEU A 10 19.71 11.88 7.60
N THR A 11 18.44 12.13 7.28
CA THR A 11 17.56 12.98 8.08
C THR A 11 17.03 12.24 9.31
N PHE A 12 16.57 11.00 9.13
CA PHE A 12 16.19 10.10 10.23
C PHE A 12 16.20 8.63 9.78
N SER A 13 16.20 7.75 10.77
CA SER A 13 15.97 6.32 10.58
C SER A 13 15.15 5.83 11.77
N THR A 14 14.15 5.00 11.52
CA THR A 14 13.27 4.44 12.56
C THR A 14 12.80 3.03 12.19
N PHE A 15 12.38 2.27 13.20
CA PHE A 15 11.74 0.98 13.01
C PHE A 15 10.22 1.15 13.01
N THR A 16 9.51 0.25 12.34
CA THR A 16 8.03 0.24 12.36
C THR A 16 7.46 -0.06 13.74
N GLY A 17 8.19 -0.82 14.56
CA GLY A 17 7.70 -1.33 15.84
C GLY A 17 6.75 -2.53 15.69
N SER A 18 6.62 -3.07 14.49
CA SER A 18 5.82 -4.28 14.24
C SER A 18 6.42 -5.50 14.92
N THR A 19 5.57 -6.35 15.48
CA THR A 19 5.91 -7.69 15.96
C THR A 19 5.57 -8.78 14.94
N ALA A 20 4.81 -8.43 13.89
CA ALA A 20 4.59 -9.28 12.72
C ALA A 20 5.70 -9.06 11.68
N ASP A 21 5.96 -10.07 10.87
CA ASP A 21 6.80 -9.90 9.67
C ASP A 21 6.17 -8.87 8.76
N ASN A 22 6.99 -7.97 8.24
CA ASN A 22 6.54 -6.96 7.27
C ASN A 22 7.63 -6.62 6.27
N TRP A 23 7.22 -6.31 5.05
CA TRP A 23 8.10 -5.90 3.96
C TRP A 23 7.68 -4.53 3.43
N GLY A 24 8.63 -3.59 3.30
CA GLY A 24 8.39 -2.28 2.75
C GLY A 24 8.35 -2.31 1.22
N PHE A 25 7.40 -1.59 0.61
CA PHE A 25 7.23 -1.52 -0.84
C PHE A 25 7.35 -0.10 -1.37
N THR A 26 6.73 0.88 -0.73
CA THR A 26 6.61 2.23 -1.27
C THR A 26 6.59 3.28 -0.16
N ALA A 27 7.01 4.50 -0.50
CA ALA A 27 6.97 5.65 0.39
C ALA A 27 6.71 6.94 -0.40
N ALA A 28 6.05 7.91 0.24
CA ALA A 28 5.80 9.23 -0.33
C ALA A 28 5.83 10.30 0.77
N PRO A 29 6.29 11.54 0.49
CA PRO A 29 6.19 12.65 1.42
C PRO A 29 4.84 13.38 1.26
N ASP A 30 4.42 14.09 2.33
CA ASP A 30 3.46 15.18 2.21
C ASP A 30 4.16 16.54 2.02
N ALA A 31 3.37 17.62 1.89
CA ALA A 31 3.89 18.97 1.70
C ALA A 31 4.69 19.51 2.91
N LEU A 32 4.57 18.89 4.08
CA LEU A 32 5.32 19.19 5.30
C LEU A 32 6.50 18.23 5.50
N PHE A 33 6.81 17.41 4.50
CA PHE A 33 7.84 16.38 4.52
C PHE A 33 7.61 15.27 5.56
N ASN A 34 6.38 15.11 6.09
CA ASN A 34 6.03 13.90 6.79
C ASN A 34 6.05 12.73 5.79
N VAL A 35 6.43 11.54 6.27
CA VAL A 35 6.68 10.40 5.39
C VAL A 35 5.59 9.36 5.57
N PHE A 36 4.91 9.04 4.47
CA PHE A 36 4.10 7.84 4.37
C PHE A 36 4.98 6.67 3.96
N ALA A 37 4.78 5.52 4.59
CA ALA A 37 5.40 4.27 4.20
C ALA A 37 4.35 3.18 4.17
N ALA A 38 4.33 2.39 3.11
CA ALA A 38 3.45 1.24 3.00
C ALA A 38 4.20 -0.01 2.55
N GLY A 39 3.71 -1.13 3.01
CA GLY A 39 4.23 -2.45 2.70
C GLY A 39 3.22 -3.53 3.04
N VAL A 40 3.63 -4.78 3.01
CA VAL A 40 2.80 -5.92 3.39
C VAL A 40 3.12 -6.37 4.82
N VAL A 41 2.12 -6.84 5.54
CA VAL A 41 2.20 -7.33 6.92
C VAL A 41 1.57 -8.71 6.99
N PHE A 42 2.32 -9.68 7.52
CA PHE A 42 1.93 -11.09 7.60
C PHE A 42 1.24 -11.41 8.94
N GLY A 43 0.06 -10.82 9.18
CA GLY A 43 -0.74 -11.10 10.37
C GLY A 43 -0.85 -9.94 11.36
N ASN A 44 -1.30 -10.24 12.56
CA ASN A 44 -1.46 -9.26 13.63
C ASN A 44 -0.12 -8.82 14.23
N GLY A 45 -0.04 -7.58 14.71
CA GLY A 45 1.16 -7.07 15.41
C GLY A 45 1.78 -5.84 14.76
N TYR A 46 1.19 -5.33 13.68
CA TYR A 46 1.55 -4.02 13.14
C TYR A 46 1.07 -2.91 14.09
N PRO A 47 1.86 -1.86 14.34
CA PRO A 47 1.45 -0.78 15.23
C PRO A 47 0.25 -0.04 14.64
N ILE A 48 -0.79 0.14 15.44
CA ILE A 48 -2.05 0.79 15.02
C ILE A 48 -2.31 2.01 15.89
N SER A 49 -2.62 3.14 15.25
CA SER A 49 -3.01 4.36 15.97
C SER A 49 -4.48 4.32 16.41
N ALA A 50 -4.79 5.05 17.47
CA ALA A 50 -6.17 5.23 17.89
C ALA A 50 -7.00 5.89 16.77
N GLY A 51 -8.15 5.33 16.45
CA GLY A 51 -9.04 5.78 15.39
C GLY A 51 -8.57 5.45 13.97
N ALA A 52 -7.65 4.51 13.81
CA ALA A 52 -7.24 3.99 12.51
C ALA A 52 -8.43 3.60 11.64
N PHE A 53 -8.32 3.76 10.33
CA PHE A 53 -9.35 3.33 9.37
C PHE A 53 -9.64 1.84 9.54
N ASP A 54 -8.60 1.03 9.62
CA ASP A 54 -8.68 -0.41 9.83
C ASP A 54 -7.71 -0.84 10.94
N PRO A 55 -8.23 -1.21 12.11
CA PRO A 55 -7.40 -1.52 13.27
C PRO A 55 -6.88 -2.97 13.31
N SER A 56 -7.25 -3.82 12.36
CA SER A 56 -6.99 -5.26 12.41
C SER A 56 -6.50 -5.84 11.09
N PHE A 57 -5.75 -6.92 11.19
CA PHE A 57 -5.45 -7.80 10.07
C PHE A 57 -6.72 -8.54 9.65
N ASN A 58 -7.05 -8.52 8.36
CA ASN A 58 -8.34 -8.98 7.83
C ASN A 58 -8.30 -10.39 7.24
N GLY A 59 -7.13 -10.87 6.83
CA GLY A 59 -7.02 -12.24 6.34
C GLY A 59 -5.97 -12.45 5.24
N GLY A 60 -6.13 -13.54 4.52
CA GLY A 60 -5.19 -13.91 3.47
C GLY A 60 -3.78 -14.21 3.98
N GLN A 61 -2.80 -14.03 3.12
CA GLN A 61 -1.40 -14.21 3.49
C GLN A 61 -0.82 -12.93 4.09
N PHE A 62 -1.26 -11.75 3.63
CA PHE A 62 -0.84 -10.45 4.14
C PHE A 62 -1.83 -9.36 3.74
N ASP A 63 -1.90 -8.33 4.58
CA ASP A 63 -2.58 -7.06 4.32
C ASP A 63 -1.56 -5.94 4.15
N ILE A 64 -2.02 -4.77 3.73
CA ILE A 64 -1.19 -3.58 3.68
C ILE A 64 -1.05 -3.00 5.09
N GLY A 65 0.17 -2.72 5.51
CA GLY A 65 0.48 -1.84 6.63
C GLY A 65 0.85 -0.47 6.11
N LEU A 66 0.11 0.55 6.53
CA LEU A 66 0.34 1.94 6.17
C LEU A 66 0.66 2.76 7.41
N THR A 67 1.76 3.50 7.37
CA THR A 67 2.23 4.34 8.47
C THR A 67 2.58 5.74 7.99
N LYS A 68 2.24 6.77 8.76
CA LYS A 68 2.70 8.15 8.56
C LYS A 68 3.56 8.59 9.72
N TYR A 69 4.77 9.04 9.43
CA TYR A 69 5.74 9.57 10.40
C TYR A 69 5.89 11.09 10.25
N THR A 70 6.25 11.77 11.34
CA THR A 70 6.72 13.17 11.28
C THR A 70 7.96 13.29 10.41
N ALA A 71 8.20 14.47 9.85
CA ALA A 71 9.34 14.77 8.96
C ALA A 71 10.72 14.47 9.57
N ASN A 72 10.83 14.48 10.90
CA ASN A 72 12.06 14.14 11.63
C ASN A 72 12.05 12.69 12.18
N GLY A 73 11.04 11.88 11.87
CA GLY A 73 10.92 10.49 12.27
C GLY A 73 10.70 10.23 13.77
N THR A 74 10.47 11.28 14.59
CA THR A 74 10.37 11.15 16.05
C THR A 74 9.02 10.71 16.56
N ALA A 75 7.98 10.76 15.71
CA ALA A 75 6.62 10.37 16.08
C ALA A 75 5.89 9.68 14.93
N LEU A 76 5.05 8.73 15.31
CA LEU A 76 4.03 8.13 14.49
C LEU A 76 2.80 9.06 14.49
N LEU A 77 2.40 9.56 13.32
CA LEU A 77 1.21 10.40 13.18
C LEU A 77 -0.07 9.56 13.08
N TYR A 78 -0.04 8.53 12.25
CA TYR A 78 -1.05 7.48 12.24
C TYR A 78 -0.50 6.19 11.60
N SER A 79 -1.19 5.09 11.89
CA SER A 79 -0.93 3.79 11.28
C SER A 79 -2.23 2.98 11.22
N THR A 80 -2.41 2.23 10.13
CA THR A 80 -3.60 1.44 9.84
C THR A 80 -3.25 0.23 9.00
N TYR A 81 -4.05 -0.84 9.10
CA TYR A 81 -4.12 -1.84 8.05
C TYR A 81 -5.00 -1.34 6.91
N ILE A 82 -4.86 -1.97 5.75
CA ILE A 82 -5.78 -1.86 4.61
C ILE A 82 -5.83 -3.23 3.96
N GLY A 83 -6.99 -3.85 3.94
CA GLY A 83 -7.16 -5.16 3.33
C GLY A 83 -8.60 -5.67 3.36
N GLY A 84 -8.77 -6.82 2.76
CA GLY A 84 -9.97 -7.64 2.83
C GLY A 84 -9.64 -9.06 3.30
N SER A 85 -10.46 -10.04 2.99
CA SER A 85 -10.28 -11.42 3.48
C SER A 85 -9.18 -12.21 2.78
N GLN A 86 -8.51 -11.65 1.76
CA GLN A 86 -7.47 -12.31 0.98
C GLN A 86 -6.14 -11.51 1.05
N THR A 87 -5.44 -11.36 -0.04
CA THR A 87 -4.07 -10.85 -0.09
C THR A 87 -3.99 -9.51 -0.83
N GLU A 88 -3.35 -8.51 -0.22
CA GLU A 88 -3.19 -7.14 -0.74
C GLU A 88 -1.74 -6.68 -0.78
N THR A 89 -1.38 -5.97 -1.86
CA THR A 89 -0.08 -5.29 -1.97
C THR A 89 -0.24 -3.82 -2.32
N PRO A 90 0.51 -2.90 -1.68
CA PRO A 90 0.61 -1.53 -2.17
C PRO A 90 1.68 -1.46 -3.27
N HIS A 91 1.43 -0.67 -4.32
CA HIS A 91 2.41 -0.39 -5.36
C HIS A 91 2.95 1.03 -5.25
N SER A 92 2.06 2.00 -5.12
CA SER A 92 2.42 3.42 -5.11
C SER A 92 1.54 4.23 -4.18
N LEU A 93 2.13 5.28 -3.63
CA LEU A 93 1.50 6.25 -2.75
C LEU A 93 1.68 7.65 -3.32
N ILE A 94 0.66 8.48 -3.24
CA ILE A 94 0.79 9.92 -3.48
C ILE A 94 -0.11 10.72 -2.55
N CYS A 95 0.45 11.80 -1.97
CA CYS A 95 -0.29 12.70 -1.09
C CYS A 95 -0.75 13.94 -1.87
N SER A 96 -2.04 14.27 -1.78
CA SER A 96 -2.58 15.48 -2.36
C SER A 96 -2.20 16.75 -1.56
N PRO A 97 -2.34 17.96 -2.14
CA PRO A 97 -2.18 19.20 -1.40
C PRO A 97 -3.13 19.35 -0.18
N ALA A 98 -4.24 18.61 -0.16
CA ALA A 98 -5.17 18.54 0.97
C ALA A 98 -4.74 17.53 2.05
N ASN A 99 -3.53 16.95 1.94
CA ASN A 99 -3.01 15.87 2.78
C ASN A 99 -3.82 14.56 2.73
N GLU A 100 -4.66 14.37 1.73
CA GLU A 100 -5.34 13.11 1.49
C GLU A 100 -4.39 12.15 0.77
N LEU A 101 -4.33 10.90 1.21
CA LEU A 101 -3.43 9.90 0.65
C LEU A 101 -4.16 9.03 -0.37
N TYR A 102 -3.62 8.97 -1.58
CA TYR A 102 -4.00 7.99 -2.57
C TYR A 102 -3.06 6.79 -2.51
N VAL A 103 -3.62 5.61 -2.56
CA VAL A 103 -2.89 4.34 -2.57
C VAL A 103 -3.36 3.54 -3.77
N MET A 104 -2.43 3.09 -4.58
CA MET A 104 -2.67 2.15 -5.67
C MET A 104 -1.96 0.84 -5.36
N GLY A 105 -2.59 -0.27 -5.71
CA GLY A 105 -2.01 -1.59 -5.56
C GLY A 105 -2.89 -2.68 -6.14
N VAL A 106 -2.71 -3.89 -5.64
CA VAL A 106 -3.45 -5.09 -6.06
C VAL A 106 -4.12 -5.71 -4.87
N THR A 107 -5.34 -6.21 -5.08
CA THR A 107 -6.09 -6.99 -4.11
C THR A 107 -6.61 -8.29 -4.73
N SER A 108 -6.61 -9.33 -3.94
CA SER A 108 -7.32 -10.58 -4.21
C SER A 108 -8.69 -10.65 -3.54
N SER A 109 -9.03 -9.65 -2.76
CA SER A 109 -10.24 -9.65 -1.93
C SER A 109 -11.46 -9.13 -2.68
N THR A 110 -12.49 -9.94 -2.77
CA THR A 110 -13.80 -9.50 -3.29
C THR A 110 -14.54 -8.59 -2.32
N ASP A 111 -14.14 -8.60 -1.05
CA ASP A 111 -14.64 -7.77 0.05
C ASP A 111 -13.68 -6.62 0.43
N PHE A 112 -12.73 -6.26 -0.48
CA PHE A 112 -11.86 -5.11 -0.29
C PHE A 112 -12.70 -3.85 -0.02
N PRO A 113 -12.30 -2.98 0.94
CA PRO A 113 -13.12 -1.85 1.36
C PRO A 113 -13.43 -0.89 0.22
N MET A 114 -14.73 -0.63 0.00
CA MET A 114 -15.24 0.28 -1.01
C MET A 114 -15.92 1.50 -0.38
N ALA A 115 -15.68 2.69 -0.94
CA ALA A 115 -16.30 3.94 -0.50
C ALA A 115 -16.50 4.91 -1.66
N GLY A 116 -17.37 5.90 -1.45
CA GLY A 116 -17.71 6.90 -2.46
C GLY A 116 -18.58 6.32 -3.57
N SER A 117 -18.31 6.73 -4.81
CA SER A 117 -18.97 6.20 -6.00
C SER A 117 -17.92 5.53 -6.90
N PRO A 118 -17.63 4.26 -6.66
CA PRO A 118 -16.58 3.55 -7.40
C PRO A 118 -16.91 3.48 -8.90
N TYR A 119 -15.87 3.62 -9.74
CA TYR A 119 -15.99 3.34 -11.17
C TYR A 119 -16.31 1.85 -11.40
N GLN A 120 -15.61 0.98 -10.67
CA GLN A 120 -15.85 -0.46 -10.65
C GLN A 120 -15.99 -0.91 -9.20
N ALA A 121 -17.20 -1.33 -8.83
CA ALA A 121 -17.52 -1.75 -7.46
C ALA A 121 -17.32 -3.26 -7.24
N VAL A 122 -17.12 -4.02 -8.31
CA VAL A 122 -17.02 -5.48 -8.27
C VAL A 122 -15.61 -5.90 -8.67
N HIS A 123 -15.01 -6.75 -7.83
CA HIS A 123 -13.77 -7.44 -8.13
C HIS A 123 -14.06 -8.49 -9.22
N ASN A 124 -13.38 -8.40 -10.35
CA ASN A 124 -13.59 -9.30 -11.48
C ASN A 124 -12.53 -10.39 -11.57
N GLY A 125 -11.33 -10.13 -11.09
CA GLY A 125 -10.16 -10.99 -10.96
C GLY A 125 -10.04 -12.16 -11.91
N GLY A 126 -8.91 -12.81 -11.91
CA GLY A 126 -8.63 -13.99 -12.74
C GLY A 126 -8.47 -15.26 -11.92
N PRO A 127 -7.84 -16.28 -12.48
CA PRO A 127 -7.52 -17.49 -11.76
C PRO A 127 -6.48 -17.23 -10.67
N SER A 128 -6.54 -18.03 -9.60
CA SER A 128 -5.53 -18.03 -8.54
C SER A 128 -4.14 -18.38 -9.10
N PHE A 129 -3.12 -17.83 -8.46
CA PHE A 129 -1.73 -18.09 -8.81
C PHE A 129 -0.81 -17.92 -7.61
N THR A 130 0.40 -18.46 -7.72
CA THR A 130 1.48 -18.26 -6.74
C THR A 130 2.67 -17.64 -7.47
N GLU A 131 3.22 -16.57 -6.87
CA GLU A 131 4.41 -15.92 -7.39
C GLU A 131 5.40 -15.68 -6.25
N ASN A 132 6.63 -16.23 -6.36
CA ASN A 132 7.67 -16.16 -5.34
C ASN A 132 7.21 -16.56 -3.91
N GLY A 133 6.33 -17.56 -3.81
CA GLY A 133 5.77 -18.01 -2.53
C GLY A 133 4.61 -17.16 -2.00
N LEU A 134 4.23 -16.11 -2.71
CA LEU A 134 3.06 -15.30 -2.41
C LEU A 134 1.85 -15.83 -3.17
N ASN A 135 0.75 -16.03 -2.46
CA ASN A 135 -0.47 -16.63 -3.01
C ASN A 135 -1.53 -15.56 -3.24
N PHE A 136 -2.07 -15.53 -4.46
CA PHE A 136 -3.16 -14.66 -4.86
C PHE A 136 -4.33 -15.53 -5.33
N GLN A 137 -5.51 -15.33 -4.75
CA GLN A 137 -6.72 -16.07 -5.17
C GLN A 137 -7.19 -15.63 -6.55
N SER A 138 -7.04 -14.36 -6.84
CA SER A 138 -7.21 -13.66 -8.10
C SER A 138 -6.53 -12.30 -7.94
N ALA A 139 -6.59 -11.40 -8.91
CA ALA A 139 -6.06 -10.06 -8.69
C ALA A 139 -6.69 -9.02 -9.61
N ASP A 140 -7.17 -7.93 -8.99
CA ASP A 140 -7.49 -6.67 -9.65
C ASP A 140 -6.65 -5.55 -9.02
N LEU A 141 -6.33 -4.54 -9.82
CA LEU A 141 -5.85 -3.27 -9.29
C LEU A 141 -6.93 -2.61 -8.44
N TYR A 142 -6.52 -1.90 -7.42
CA TYR A 142 -7.36 -0.95 -6.71
C TYR A 142 -6.71 0.44 -6.68
N VAL A 143 -7.53 1.47 -6.57
CA VAL A 143 -7.14 2.80 -6.14
C VAL A 143 -8.04 3.19 -4.99
N LEU A 144 -7.46 3.67 -3.91
CA LEU A 144 -8.20 4.18 -2.77
C LEU A 144 -7.68 5.55 -2.32
N LYS A 145 -8.50 6.25 -1.56
CA LYS A 145 -8.22 7.58 -1.01
C LYS A 145 -8.59 7.63 0.46
N LEU A 146 -7.61 7.88 1.31
CA LEU A 146 -7.81 8.11 2.75
C LEU A 146 -7.85 9.61 3.05
N ASN A 147 -8.58 9.97 4.11
CA ASN A 147 -8.52 11.32 4.65
C ASN A 147 -7.14 11.63 5.27
N ALA A 148 -6.86 12.91 5.52
CA ALA A 148 -5.57 13.38 6.03
C ALA A 148 -5.17 12.75 7.39
N ALA A 149 -6.13 12.31 8.18
CA ALA A 149 -5.93 11.71 9.50
C ALA A 149 -5.74 10.18 9.46
N GLY A 150 -5.94 9.52 8.31
CA GLY A 150 -5.86 8.07 8.18
C GLY A 150 -6.99 7.30 8.89
N THR A 151 -8.11 7.99 9.18
CA THR A 151 -9.23 7.45 9.96
C THR A 151 -10.45 7.06 9.14
N SER A 152 -10.47 7.45 7.87
CA SER A 152 -11.64 7.22 6.99
C SER A 152 -11.22 7.01 5.55
N LEU A 153 -11.83 6.02 4.91
CA LEU A 153 -11.79 5.80 3.48
C LEU A 153 -12.79 6.77 2.82
N LEU A 154 -12.29 7.64 1.93
CA LEU A 154 -13.09 8.64 1.22
C LEU A 154 -13.61 8.12 -0.12
N ALA A 155 -12.80 7.35 -0.81
CA ALA A 155 -13.14 6.74 -2.08
C ALA A 155 -12.29 5.49 -2.33
N SER A 156 -12.83 4.56 -3.09
CA SER A 156 -12.07 3.42 -3.62
C SER A 156 -12.75 2.87 -4.87
N THR A 157 -11.98 2.23 -5.73
CA THR A 157 -12.47 1.54 -6.92
C THR A 157 -11.53 0.39 -7.28
N PHE A 158 -12.08 -0.65 -7.86
CA PHE A 158 -11.28 -1.63 -8.61
C PHE A 158 -10.99 -1.09 -10.01
N ILE A 159 -9.95 -1.63 -10.63
CA ILE A 159 -9.60 -1.45 -12.04
C ILE A 159 -9.10 -2.81 -12.53
N GLY A 160 -9.96 -3.54 -13.24
CA GLY A 160 -9.59 -4.87 -13.73
C GLY A 160 -10.66 -5.48 -14.62
N GLY A 161 -10.24 -6.54 -15.28
CA GLY A 161 -11.09 -7.37 -16.14
C GLY A 161 -11.32 -8.76 -15.56
N SER A 162 -11.55 -9.74 -16.42
CA SER A 162 -11.72 -11.14 -16.03
C SER A 162 -10.39 -11.90 -15.93
N GLY A 163 -9.27 -11.21 -16.13
CA GLY A 163 -7.93 -11.74 -15.99
C GLY A 163 -7.31 -11.39 -14.63
N THR A 164 -6.04 -11.72 -14.46
CA THR A 164 -5.24 -11.27 -13.34
C THR A 164 -4.59 -9.94 -13.71
N ASP A 165 -4.95 -8.88 -13.00
CA ASP A 165 -4.53 -7.52 -13.31
C ASP A 165 -3.55 -6.97 -12.26
N GLY A 166 -2.68 -6.05 -12.69
CA GLY A 166 -1.74 -5.33 -11.81
C GLY A 166 -0.53 -6.12 -11.33
N ILE A 167 -0.32 -7.34 -11.79
CA ILE A 167 0.84 -8.17 -11.44
C ILE A 167 1.62 -8.55 -12.69
N ASN A 168 2.90 -8.19 -12.73
CA ASN A 168 3.82 -8.62 -13.80
C ASN A 168 4.22 -10.07 -13.58
N ARG A 169 3.94 -10.95 -14.54
CA ARG A 169 4.23 -12.37 -14.46
C ARG A 169 5.14 -12.82 -15.60
N GLY A 170 5.92 -13.86 -15.34
CA GLY A 170 6.75 -14.50 -16.35
C GLY A 170 8.16 -13.90 -16.48
N ALA A 171 8.73 -13.93 -17.71
CA ALA A 171 10.14 -13.62 -17.96
C ALA A 171 10.54 -12.15 -17.85
N LEU A 172 9.62 -11.27 -17.46
CA LEU A 172 9.88 -9.82 -17.38
C LEU A 172 10.28 -9.34 -15.97
N TYR A 173 10.28 -10.21 -14.97
CA TYR A 173 10.77 -9.84 -13.65
C TYR A 173 12.19 -10.39 -13.43
N PHE A 174 13.10 -9.53 -13.02
CA PHE A 174 14.50 -9.87 -12.77
C PHE A 174 14.90 -9.75 -11.32
N ASN A 175 14.08 -9.08 -10.50
CA ASN A 175 14.32 -8.87 -9.08
C ASN A 175 13.08 -9.21 -8.26
N TYR A 176 13.31 -9.52 -7.01
CA TYR A 176 12.25 -9.71 -6.02
C TYR A 176 11.38 -8.45 -5.92
N GLY A 177 10.10 -8.59 -6.11
CA GLY A 177 9.14 -7.48 -6.05
C GLY A 177 8.89 -6.74 -7.37
N ASP A 178 9.59 -7.05 -8.47
CA ASP A 178 9.33 -6.41 -9.79
C ASP A 178 7.91 -6.69 -10.30
N GLN A 179 7.28 -7.77 -9.85
CA GLN A 179 5.91 -8.11 -10.18
C GLN A 179 4.87 -7.17 -9.55
N PHE A 180 5.22 -6.43 -8.51
CA PHE A 180 4.33 -5.52 -7.75
C PHE A 180 4.68 -4.05 -8.00
N ARG A 181 4.97 -3.68 -9.23
CA ARG A 181 5.32 -2.31 -9.61
C ARG A 181 4.20 -1.68 -10.40
N GLY A 182 3.76 -0.55 -9.94
CA GLY A 182 2.86 0.37 -10.59
C GLY A 182 3.09 1.75 -10.00
N ASP A 183 2.59 2.79 -10.65
CA ASP A 183 2.74 4.15 -10.15
C ASP A 183 1.45 4.93 -10.32
N ILE A 184 1.22 5.90 -9.43
CA ILE A 184 0.09 6.81 -9.43
C ILE A 184 0.60 8.24 -9.38
N ALA A 185 0.00 9.11 -10.18
CA ALA A 185 0.28 10.54 -10.20
C ALA A 185 -1.02 11.34 -10.09
N LEU A 186 -0.92 12.55 -9.55
CA LEU A 186 -2.00 13.54 -9.56
C LEU A 186 -1.71 14.57 -10.66
N ASP A 187 -2.76 15.02 -11.34
CA ASP A 187 -2.72 16.11 -12.32
C ASP A 187 -2.91 17.49 -11.66
#